data_04381f7118c98a7c207740bf60429006
#
_entry.id   04381f7118c98a7c207740bf60429006
#
_cell.length_a   1.000
_cell.length_b   1.000
_cell.length_c   1.000
_cell.angle_alpha   90.00
_cell.angle_beta   90.00
_cell.angle_gamma   90.00
#
_symmetry.space_group_name_H-M   'P 1'
#
loop_
_entity.id
_entity.type
_entity.pdbx_description
1 polymer ?
#
loop_
_entity_poly.entity_id
_entity_poly.type
_entity_poly.pdbx_seq_one_letter_code
_entity_poly.pdbx_strand_id
1 'polypeptide(L)'
;RDLVRSRGLGDVYKRQAFKNLGDTSNDFVRGLHSKADVDPEKRYIVQFPEENTIWSINSAYGGNVLLGKKCFALRIASFQGKNEGWMAEHMLILGVQKPNGETKYITAAFPSACGKTNLAMLIPPEGYKKNGYKVFTVGDDIAWMKPGKDGRLYAINPENGFFGVAPGTNDHSNPNALACTKSDTIFTNVALNNADNTVWWEKLDKNPPVDATEWTCLLYTSPSPRD
;
A
#
# COMPACT_ATOMS: atom_id res chain seq x y z
N ARG A 1 8.20 18.72 -18.49
CA ARG A 1 8.87 18.22 -17.26
C ARG A 1 7.87 18.30 -16.13
N ASP A 2 6.99 17.32 -16.07
CA ASP A 2 6.01 17.26 -15.00
C ASP A 2 6.66 16.55 -13.81
N LEU A 3 6.90 17.28 -12.75
CA LEU A 3 7.13 16.72 -11.44
C LEU A 3 5.86 15.95 -11.08
N VAL A 4 5.83 14.67 -11.38
CA VAL A 4 4.79 13.80 -10.86
C VAL A 4 5.09 13.66 -9.38
N ARG A 5 4.41 14.47 -8.58
CA ARG A 5 4.25 14.20 -7.17
C ARG A 5 3.69 12.79 -7.06
N SER A 6 4.42 11.86 -6.45
CA SER A 6 3.88 10.54 -6.23
C SER A 6 2.59 10.74 -5.42
N ARG A 7 1.46 10.58 -6.06
CA ARG A 7 0.17 10.51 -5.39
C ARG A 7 0.05 9.13 -4.79
N GLY A 8 0.94 8.85 -3.83
CA GLY A 8 0.86 7.65 -3.02
C GLY A 8 -0.43 7.68 -2.24
N LEU A 9 -1.28 6.76 -2.55
CA LEU A 9 -2.48 6.47 -1.79
C LEU A 9 -2.10 5.96 -0.43
N GLY A 10 -2.66 6.57 0.61
CA GLY A 10 -2.57 6.07 1.95
C GLY A 10 -1.26 6.31 2.68
N ASP A 11 -0.43 7.18 2.18
CA ASP A 11 0.86 7.48 2.80
C ASP A 11 0.78 8.59 3.84
N VAL A 12 1.63 8.53 4.85
CA VAL A 12 1.92 9.65 5.74
C VAL A 12 2.28 10.89 4.91
N TYR A 13 2.98 10.71 3.81
CA TYR A 13 3.30 11.73 2.81
C TYR A 13 2.08 12.34 2.13
N LYS A 14 0.98 11.62 1.99
CA LYS A 14 -0.23 12.16 1.38
C LYS A 14 -0.82 13.30 2.21
N ARG A 15 -0.84 13.19 3.53
CA ARG A 15 -1.26 14.29 4.41
C ARG A 15 -0.33 15.49 4.30
N GLN A 16 0.97 15.26 4.24
CA GLN A 16 1.94 16.33 4.01
C GLN A 16 1.80 16.93 2.61
N ALA A 17 1.65 16.09 1.58
CA ALA A 17 1.44 16.56 0.22
C ALA A 17 0.14 17.37 0.08
N PHE A 18 -0.95 16.98 0.72
CA PHE A 18 -2.19 17.77 0.75
C PHE A 18 -2.05 19.04 1.57
N LYS A 19 -1.39 18.98 2.71
CA LYS A 19 -1.14 20.14 3.57
C LYS A 19 -0.29 21.19 2.87
N ASN A 20 0.67 20.75 2.05
CA ASN A 20 1.62 21.60 1.35
C ASN A 20 1.32 21.71 -0.16
N LEU A 21 0.11 21.38 -0.59
CA LEU A 21 -0.29 21.47 -2.00
C LEU A 21 -0.24 22.92 -2.46
N GLY A 22 0.65 23.19 -3.43
CA GLY A 22 0.91 24.54 -3.92
C GLY A 22 2.09 25.26 -3.23
N ASP A 23 2.61 24.69 -2.13
CA ASP A 23 3.83 25.20 -1.50
C ASP A 23 5.07 24.72 -2.22
N THR A 24 6.07 25.59 -2.33
CA THR A 24 7.39 25.28 -2.89
C THR A 24 8.41 24.89 -1.83
N SER A 25 7.97 24.64 -0.59
CA SER A 25 8.84 24.24 0.52
C SER A 25 9.61 22.95 0.20
N ASN A 26 10.75 22.76 0.85
CA ASN A 26 11.60 21.58 0.66
C ASN A 26 11.16 20.37 1.48
N ASP A 27 9.97 20.38 2.06
CA ASP A 27 9.45 19.33 2.94
C ASP A 27 8.93 18.09 2.18
N PHE A 28 9.26 17.96 0.90
CA PHE A 28 8.88 16.83 0.08
C PHE A 28 10.09 16.00 -0.33
N VAL A 29 9.94 14.70 -0.27
CA VAL A 29 10.81 13.79 -1.02
C VAL A 29 10.46 13.92 -2.50
N ARG A 30 11.46 14.28 -3.30
CA ARG A 30 11.27 14.53 -4.72
C ARG A 30 11.26 13.22 -5.50
N GLY A 31 10.20 12.99 -6.27
CA GLY A 31 10.16 11.95 -7.29
C GLY A 31 10.28 12.59 -8.67
N LEU A 32 11.10 12.03 -9.52
CA LEU A 32 11.16 12.37 -10.93
C LEU A 32 10.61 11.22 -11.75
N HIS A 33 9.55 11.49 -12.51
CA HIS A 33 9.01 10.55 -13.48
C HIS A 33 9.08 11.13 -14.88
N SER A 34 9.72 10.42 -15.77
CA SER A 34 9.75 10.74 -17.20
C SER A 34 8.60 10.04 -17.90
N LYS A 35 7.68 10.83 -18.47
CA LYS A 35 6.60 10.31 -19.29
C LYS A 35 7.11 10.10 -20.71
N ALA A 36 7.08 8.85 -21.16
CA ALA A 36 7.36 8.47 -22.54
C ALA A 36 6.54 7.22 -22.87
N ASP A 37 6.52 6.80 -24.12
CA ASP A 37 5.94 5.52 -24.51
C ASP A 37 6.65 4.40 -23.75
N VAL A 38 5.86 3.47 -23.22
CA VAL A 38 6.41 2.39 -22.40
C VAL A 38 7.20 1.43 -23.27
N ASP A 39 8.51 1.49 -23.15
CA ASP A 39 9.43 0.56 -23.79
C ASP A 39 9.98 -0.39 -22.72
N PRO A 40 9.63 -1.69 -22.77
CA PRO A 40 10.08 -2.66 -21.76
C PRO A 40 11.60 -2.75 -21.60
N GLU A 41 12.35 -2.49 -22.67
CA GLU A 41 13.81 -2.56 -22.65
C GLU A 41 14.48 -1.30 -22.09
N LYS A 42 13.71 -0.22 -21.98
CA LYS A 42 14.20 1.09 -21.50
C LYS A 42 13.51 1.54 -20.22
N ARG A 43 12.97 0.61 -19.44
CA ARG A 43 12.36 0.90 -18.16
C ARG A 43 13.39 0.87 -17.04
N TYR A 44 13.45 1.94 -16.25
CA TYR A 44 14.35 2.03 -15.11
C TYR A 44 13.63 2.62 -13.90
N ILE A 45 13.85 2.01 -12.75
CA ILE A 45 13.59 2.62 -11.45
C ILE A 45 14.94 2.68 -10.75
N VAL A 46 15.49 3.88 -10.66
CA VAL A 46 16.81 4.13 -10.06
C VAL A 46 16.62 4.75 -8.69
N GLN A 47 17.39 4.30 -7.73
CA GLN A 47 17.35 4.78 -6.36
C GLN A 47 18.71 5.33 -5.98
N PHE A 48 18.70 6.55 -5.45
CA PHE A 48 19.87 7.24 -4.89
C PHE A 48 19.62 7.42 -3.39
N PRO A 49 19.95 6.40 -2.57
CA PRO A 49 19.57 6.40 -1.16
C PRO A 49 20.27 7.50 -0.35
N GLU A 50 21.47 7.91 -0.74
CA GLU A 50 22.20 9.00 -0.12
C GLU A 50 21.53 10.36 -0.34
N GLU A 51 20.81 10.51 -1.46
CA GLU A 51 20.13 11.75 -1.86
C GLU A 51 18.62 11.68 -1.59
N ASN A 52 18.11 10.57 -1.04
CA ASN A 52 16.68 10.33 -0.90
C ASN A 52 15.90 10.52 -2.20
N THR A 53 16.49 10.13 -3.32
CA THR A 53 15.96 10.39 -4.65
C THR A 53 15.61 9.11 -5.39
N ILE A 54 14.50 9.13 -6.10
CA ILE A 54 14.02 8.04 -6.95
C ILE A 54 13.75 8.58 -8.33
N TRP A 55 14.33 7.95 -9.35
CA TRP A 55 14.00 8.21 -10.74
C TRP A 55 13.15 7.06 -11.30
N SER A 56 12.00 7.40 -11.84
CA SER A 56 11.17 6.49 -12.62
C SER A 56 11.23 6.91 -14.09
N ILE A 57 11.84 6.08 -14.92
CA ILE A 57 12.07 6.35 -16.33
C ILE A 57 11.34 5.29 -17.14
N ASN A 58 10.47 5.72 -18.03
CA ASN A 58 9.71 4.83 -18.90
C ASN A 58 8.93 3.73 -18.14
N SER A 59 8.62 3.96 -16.89
CA SER A 59 8.00 2.99 -15.99
C SER A 59 6.64 3.49 -15.52
N ALA A 60 5.68 2.58 -15.49
CA ALA A 60 4.38 2.78 -14.87
C ALA A 60 4.22 1.91 -13.61
N TYR A 61 5.28 1.67 -12.85
CA TYR A 61 5.30 0.76 -11.72
C TYR A 61 4.16 1.01 -10.74
N GLY A 62 3.11 0.16 -10.81
CA GLY A 62 1.86 0.35 -10.08
C GLY A 62 1.22 1.73 -10.29
N GLY A 63 1.27 2.30 -11.52
CA GLY A 63 0.84 3.68 -11.78
C GLY A 63 1.68 4.72 -11.04
N ASN A 64 2.94 4.40 -10.75
CA ASN A 64 3.88 5.15 -9.91
C ASN A 64 3.50 5.27 -8.41
N VAL A 65 2.44 4.63 -7.98
CA VAL A 65 2.05 4.56 -6.56
C VAL A 65 3.10 3.83 -5.72
N LEU A 66 3.71 2.80 -6.30
CA LEU A 66 4.71 1.97 -5.63
C LEU A 66 6.08 2.66 -5.45
N LEU A 67 6.31 3.82 -6.06
CA LEU A 67 7.54 4.58 -5.85
C LEU A 67 7.68 5.06 -4.40
N GLY A 68 6.61 5.62 -3.83
CA GLY A 68 6.58 6.04 -2.43
C GLY A 68 6.61 4.85 -1.47
N LYS A 69 5.86 3.80 -1.79
CA LYS A 69 5.70 2.62 -0.93
C LYS A 69 6.93 1.72 -0.94
N LYS A 70 7.26 1.13 -2.09
CA LYS A 70 8.32 0.12 -2.19
C LYS A 70 9.70 0.71 -2.36
N CYS A 71 9.84 1.74 -3.17
CA CYS A 71 11.16 2.32 -3.40
C CYS A 71 11.59 3.22 -2.25
N PHE A 72 10.69 4.01 -1.69
CA PHE A 72 11.05 4.92 -0.60
C PHE A 72 10.84 4.28 0.77
N ALA A 73 9.60 3.98 1.16
CA ALA A 73 9.28 3.54 2.52
C ALA A 73 9.85 2.17 2.89
N LEU A 74 10.29 1.36 1.93
CA LEU A 74 10.97 0.10 2.19
C LEU A 74 12.46 0.17 1.83
N ARG A 75 12.83 0.44 0.59
CA ARG A 75 14.23 0.28 0.14
C ARG A 75 15.14 1.42 0.57
N ILE A 76 14.79 2.67 0.28
CA ILE A 76 15.56 3.82 0.77
C ILE A 76 15.52 3.88 2.30
N ALA A 77 14.36 3.62 2.89
CA ALA A 77 14.20 3.57 4.33
C ALA A 77 15.09 2.50 4.99
N SER A 78 15.31 1.34 4.35
CA SER A 78 16.26 0.32 4.86
C SER A 78 17.69 0.84 4.89
N PHE A 79 18.09 1.62 3.89
CA PHE A 79 19.40 2.26 3.88
C PHE A 79 19.55 3.31 4.99
N GLN A 80 18.54 4.17 5.16
CA GLN A 80 18.50 5.13 6.24
C GLN A 80 18.52 4.44 7.60
N GLY A 81 17.68 3.40 7.76
CA GLY A 81 17.60 2.63 8.99
C GLY A 81 18.93 2.00 9.39
N LYS A 82 19.69 1.47 8.42
CA LYS A 82 21.04 0.96 8.67
C LYS A 82 21.96 2.03 9.28
N ASN A 83 21.86 3.26 8.81
CA ASN A 83 22.71 4.36 9.31
C ASN A 83 22.22 4.93 10.64
N GLU A 84 20.92 4.84 10.93
CA GLU A 84 20.27 5.47 12.08
C GLU A 84 19.90 4.47 13.19
N GLY A 85 20.21 3.18 13.02
CA GLY A 85 19.95 2.14 14.01
C GLY A 85 18.48 1.70 14.11
N TRP A 86 17.78 1.63 12.98
CA TRP A 86 16.43 1.08 12.86
C TRP A 86 16.30 0.22 11.59
N MET A 87 15.15 -0.40 11.39
CA MET A 87 14.91 -1.31 10.28
C MET A 87 13.63 -0.91 9.55
N ALA A 88 13.64 -0.96 8.22
CA ALA A 88 12.45 -0.94 7.41
C ALA A 88 12.27 -2.33 6.77
N GLU A 89 11.13 -2.96 7.08
CA GLU A 89 10.90 -4.37 6.74
C GLU A 89 9.59 -4.56 5.98
N HIS A 90 9.59 -5.56 5.10
CA HIS A 90 8.39 -5.98 4.39
C HIS A 90 7.54 -6.89 5.28
N MET A 91 6.90 -6.29 6.27
CA MET A 91 6.15 -6.97 7.32
C MET A 91 4.81 -6.31 7.57
N LEU A 92 3.83 -7.12 7.90
CA LEU A 92 2.60 -6.65 8.52
C LEU A 92 2.83 -6.31 10.00
N ILE A 93 1.95 -5.49 10.56
CA ILE A 93 1.83 -5.24 12.00
C ILE A 93 0.38 -5.47 12.39
N LEU A 94 0.13 -6.40 13.28
CA LEU A 94 -1.19 -6.62 13.86
C LEU A 94 -1.14 -6.66 15.37
N GLY A 95 -2.24 -6.26 16.01
CA GLY A 95 -2.44 -6.35 17.44
C GLY A 95 -3.49 -7.41 17.75
N VAL A 96 -3.21 -8.29 18.69
CA VAL A 96 -4.17 -9.25 19.25
C VAL A 96 -4.46 -8.86 20.70
N GLN A 97 -5.70 -8.45 20.97
CA GLN A 97 -6.15 -8.10 22.30
C GLN A 97 -6.85 -9.31 22.93
N LYS A 98 -6.42 -9.65 24.13
CA LYS A 98 -7.04 -10.65 24.97
C LYS A 98 -8.30 -10.10 25.68
N PRO A 99 -9.18 -10.96 26.21
CA PRO A 99 -10.36 -10.53 26.96
C PRO A 99 -10.06 -9.61 28.16
N ASN A 100 -8.88 -9.77 28.76
CA ASN A 100 -8.43 -8.95 29.89
C ASN A 100 -7.90 -7.55 29.47
N GLY A 101 -7.99 -7.20 28.17
CA GLY A 101 -7.51 -5.92 27.64
C GLY A 101 -6.03 -5.91 27.26
N GLU A 102 -5.24 -6.91 27.63
CA GLU A 102 -3.83 -7.00 27.23
C GLU A 102 -3.71 -7.16 25.71
N THR A 103 -2.93 -6.31 25.06
CA THR A 103 -2.67 -6.40 23.61
C THR A 103 -1.24 -6.84 23.36
N LYS A 104 -1.08 -7.85 22.50
CA LYS A 104 0.20 -8.27 21.95
C LYS A 104 0.29 -7.83 20.50
N TYR A 105 1.38 -7.16 20.15
CA TYR A 105 1.67 -6.78 18.77
C TYR A 105 2.60 -7.79 18.13
N ILE A 106 2.34 -8.09 16.87
CA ILE A 106 3.05 -9.09 16.09
C ILE A 106 3.44 -8.45 14.77
N THR A 107 4.71 -8.59 14.38
CA THR A 107 5.18 -8.32 13.02
C THR A 107 5.47 -9.63 12.33
N ALA A 108 5.14 -9.74 11.05
CA ALA A 108 5.37 -10.96 10.30
C ALA A 108 5.71 -10.68 8.83
N ALA A 109 6.77 -11.32 8.36
CA ALA A 109 7.21 -11.27 6.98
C ALA A 109 6.58 -12.39 6.17
N PHE A 110 6.11 -12.03 4.98
CA PHE A 110 5.57 -12.98 4.01
C PHE A 110 6.06 -12.63 2.61
N PRO A 111 6.42 -13.59 1.79
CA PRO A 111 6.64 -13.38 0.36
C PRO A 111 5.40 -12.79 -0.31
N SER A 112 5.57 -12.25 -1.52
CA SER A 112 4.46 -11.74 -2.30
C SER A 112 3.40 -12.82 -2.57
N ALA A 113 2.13 -12.44 -2.54
CA ALA A 113 0.97 -13.31 -2.76
C ALA A 113 0.79 -14.48 -1.76
N CYS A 114 1.41 -14.42 -0.58
CA CYS A 114 1.29 -15.45 0.47
C CYS A 114 0.22 -15.15 1.53
N GLY A 115 -0.66 -14.17 1.31
CA GLY A 115 -1.75 -13.86 2.23
C GLY A 115 -1.39 -12.91 3.37
N LYS A 116 -0.31 -12.13 3.26
CA LYS A 116 0.11 -11.16 4.29
C LYS A 116 -1.01 -10.18 4.65
N THR A 117 -1.63 -9.53 3.69
CA THR A 117 -2.74 -8.61 3.91
C THR A 117 -3.96 -9.31 4.54
N ASN A 118 -4.26 -10.55 4.12
CA ASN A 118 -5.34 -11.31 4.73
C ASN A 118 -5.07 -11.64 6.21
N LEU A 119 -3.82 -11.93 6.57
CA LEU A 119 -3.46 -12.12 7.97
C LEU A 119 -3.50 -10.80 8.74
N ALA A 120 -3.03 -9.71 8.16
CA ALA A 120 -3.08 -8.38 8.80
C ALA A 120 -4.51 -7.94 9.12
N MET A 121 -5.46 -8.32 8.25
CA MET A 121 -6.88 -8.01 8.36
C MET A 121 -7.70 -9.19 8.92
N LEU A 122 -7.06 -10.06 9.69
CA LEU A 122 -7.68 -11.26 10.26
C LEU A 122 -8.93 -10.93 11.08
N ILE A 123 -10.02 -11.66 10.80
CA ILE A 123 -11.19 -11.71 11.65
C ILE A 123 -11.00 -12.88 12.61
N PRO A 124 -11.07 -12.65 13.94
CA PRO A 124 -10.97 -13.75 14.89
C PRO A 124 -12.02 -14.82 14.61
N PRO A 125 -11.66 -16.11 14.64
CA PRO A 125 -12.66 -17.18 14.58
C PRO A 125 -13.74 -17.00 15.65
N GLU A 126 -14.97 -17.43 15.36
CA GLU A 126 -16.16 -17.18 16.20
C GLU A 126 -15.96 -17.56 17.67
N GLY A 127 -15.27 -18.67 17.95
CA GLY A 127 -14.99 -19.10 19.33
C GLY A 127 -14.12 -18.09 20.09
N TYR A 128 -13.11 -17.52 19.45
CA TYR A 128 -12.26 -16.49 20.05
C TYR A 128 -12.99 -15.15 20.16
N LYS A 129 -13.75 -14.77 19.14
CA LYS A 129 -14.55 -13.55 19.16
C LYS A 129 -15.57 -13.55 20.29
N LYS A 130 -16.30 -14.66 20.48
CA LYS A 130 -17.23 -14.85 21.60
C LYS A 130 -16.56 -14.79 22.98
N ASN A 131 -15.30 -15.21 23.05
CA ASN A 131 -14.50 -15.12 24.26
C ASN A 131 -13.83 -13.73 24.45
N GLY A 132 -14.17 -12.74 23.63
CA GLY A 132 -13.72 -11.36 23.78
C GLY A 132 -12.34 -11.03 23.19
N TYR A 133 -11.75 -11.93 22.39
CA TYR A 133 -10.54 -11.61 21.63
C TYR A 133 -10.84 -10.64 20.48
N LYS A 134 -9.94 -9.68 20.27
CA LYS A 134 -10.02 -8.70 19.16
C LYS A 134 -8.71 -8.69 18.39
N VAL A 135 -8.80 -8.40 17.10
CA VAL A 135 -7.64 -8.19 16.23
C VAL A 135 -7.69 -6.77 15.67
N PHE A 136 -6.56 -6.11 15.65
CA PHE A 136 -6.40 -4.76 15.11
C PHE A 136 -5.34 -4.79 14.01
N THR A 137 -5.68 -4.27 12.85
CA THR A 137 -4.73 -4.03 11.77
C THR A 137 -4.02 -2.71 12.03
N VAL A 138 -2.70 -2.74 12.20
CA VAL A 138 -1.86 -1.54 12.32
C VAL A 138 -1.25 -1.20 10.97
N GLY A 139 -0.78 -2.20 10.25
CA GLY A 139 -0.28 -2.08 8.89
C GLY A 139 -0.21 -3.45 8.22
N ASP A 140 -0.35 -3.48 6.90
CA ASP A 140 -0.43 -4.76 6.18
C ASP A 140 0.84 -5.11 5.40
N ASP A 141 1.76 -4.18 5.23
CA ASP A 141 2.83 -4.36 4.25
C ASP A 141 4.22 -3.92 4.70
N ILE A 142 4.37 -2.77 5.33
CA ILE A 142 5.67 -2.21 5.72
C ILE A 142 5.66 -1.88 7.21
N ALA A 143 6.74 -2.27 7.89
CA ALA A 143 6.98 -1.93 9.28
C ALA A 143 8.35 -1.23 9.42
N TRP A 144 8.37 -0.07 10.08
CA TRP A 144 9.60 0.54 10.55
C TRP A 144 9.78 0.19 12.01
N MET A 145 10.89 -0.44 12.33
CA MET A 145 11.14 -0.99 13.66
C MET A 145 12.41 -0.42 14.26
N LYS A 146 12.34 -0.04 15.53
CA LYS A 146 13.48 0.48 16.27
C LYS A 146 13.51 -0.06 17.69
N PRO A 147 14.69 -0.51 18.18
CA PRO A 147 14.88 -0.81 19.59
C PRO A 147 14.70 0.43 20.44
N GLY A 148 13.88 0.35 21.47
CA GLY A 148 13.71 1.41 22.46
C GLY A 148 14.81 1.36 23.53
N LYS A 149 14.92 2.43 24.32
CA LYS A 149 15.87 2.50 25.46
C LYS A 149 15.56 1.48 26.55
N ASP A 150 14.35 0.99 26.62
CA ASP A 150 13.85 -0.03 27.54
C ASP A 150 14.11 -1.48 27.04
N GLY A 151 14.84 -1.64 25.93
CA GLY A 151 15.16 -2.93 25.33
C GLY A 151 14.01 -3.57 24.54
N ARG A 152 12.87 -2.89 24.41
CA ARG A 152 11.74 -3.37 23.61
C ARG A 152 11.87 -2.95 22.16
N LEU A 153 11.34 -3.76 21.26
CA LEU A 153 11.22 -3.42 19.85
C LEU A 153 9.89 -2.68 19.62
N TYR A 154 9.98 -1.50 19.07
CA TYR A 154 8.84 -0.68 18.65
C TYR A 154 8.69 -0.75 17.14
N ALA A 155 7.45 -0.81 16.67
CA ALA A 155 7.12 -0.83 15.25
C ALA A 155 6.09 0.25 14.92
N ILE A 156 6.28 0.92 13.80
CA ILE A 156 5.30 1.85 13.24
C ILE A 156 4.99 1.46 11.80
N ASN A 157 3.77 1.73 11.36
CA ASN A 157 3.38 1.66 9.96
C ASN A 157 3.62 3.02 9.30
N PRO A 158 4.49 3.13 8.28
CA PRO A 158 4.74 4.39 7.58
C PRO A 158 3.61 4.78 6.63
N GLU A 159 2.66 3.89 6.37
CA GLU A 159 1.55 4.10 5.44
C GLU A 159 0.30 4.64 6.15
N ASN A 160 -0.41 5.55 5.49
CA ASN A 160 -1.68 6.10 6.01
C ASN A 160 -2.90 5.43 5.38
N GLY A 161 -2.80 4.18 4.97
CA GLY A 161 -3.86 3.40 4.35
C GLY A 161 -3.33 2.10 3.79
N PHE A 162 -4.09 1.49 2.91
CA PHE A 162 -3.78 0.20 2.32
C PHE A 162 -3.64 0.32 0.81
N PHE A 163 -2.69 -0.40 0.25
CA PHE A 163 -2.58 -0.64 -1.17
C PHE A 163 -2.68 -2.13 -1.42
N GLY A 164 -3.66 -2.56 -2.16
CA GLY A 164 -3.92 -3.97 -2.40
C GLY A 164 -4.27 -4.27 -3.85
N VAL A 165 -4.31 -5.55 -4.17
CA VAL A 165 -4.74 -6.09 -5.46
C VAL A 165 -6.22 -6.44 -5.34
N ALA A 166 -7.07 -5.82 -6.18
CA ALA A 166 -8.51 -6.03 -6.16
C ALA A 166 -8.95 -7.44 -6.62
N PRO A 167 -8.44 -8.01 -7.72
CA PRO A 167 -8.84 -9.33 -8.19
C PRO A 167 -8.81 -10.41 -7.09
N GLY A 168 -9.91 -11.11 -6.92
CA GLY A 168 -10.07 -12.14 -5.90
C GLY A 168 -10.45 -11.63 -4.50
N THR A 169 -10.45 -10.34 -4.25
CA THR A 169 -10.94 -9.75 -3.01
C THR A 169 -12.46 -9.66 -3.03
N ASN A 170 -13.11 -10.30 -2.09
CA ASN A 170 -14.56 -10.35 -1.94
C ASN A 170 -14.96 -10.54 -0.47
N ASP A 171 -16.24 -10.63 -0.19
CA ASP A 171 -16.80 -10.79 1.15
C ASP A 171 -16.39 -12.12 1.84
N HIS A 172 -16.05 -13.13 1.05
CA HIS A 172 -15.63 -14.43 1.57
C HIS A 172 -14.10 -14.49 1.78
N SER A 173 -13.32 -13.95 0.85
CA SER A 173 -11.85 -14.05 0.90
C SER A 173 -11.22 -13.06 1.88
N ASN A 174 -11.70 -11.80 1.91
CA ASN A 174 -11.23 -10.76 2.83
C ASN A 174 -12.30 -9.66 3.01
N PRO A 175 -13.31 -9.86 3.87
CA PRO A 175 -14.38 -8.90 4.09
C PRO A 175 -13.89 -7.56 4.67
N ASN A 176 -12.80 -7.55 5.44
CA ASN A 176 -12.22 -6.31 5.96
C ASN A 176 -11.59 -5.47 4.85
N ALA A 177 -10.83 -6.10 3.94
CA ALA A 177 -10.30 -5.39 2.77
C ALA A 177 -11.42 -4.86 1.89
N LEU A 178 -12.47 -5.66 1.64
CA LEU A 178 -13.64 -5.22 0.89
C LEU A 178 -14.34 -4.04 1.58
N ALA A 179 -14.45 -4.05 2.90
CA ALA A 179 -15.04 -2.93 3.64
C ALA A 179 -14.22 -1.64 3.50
N CYS A 180 -12.89 -1.74 3.42
CA CYS A 180 -12.02 -0.58 3.20
C CYS A 180 -12.22 0.07 1.82
N THR A 181 -12.76 -0.67 0.84
CA THR A 181 -12.99 -0.13 -0.52
C THR A 181 -14.28 0.66 -0.67
N LYS A 182 -15.13 0.73 0.35
CA LYS A 182 -16.45 1.38 0.28
C LYS A 182 -16.39 2.91 0.24
N SER A 183 -15.31 3.50 0.75
CA SER A 183 -15.09 4.95 0.75
C SER A 183 -13.60 5.27 0.66
N ASP A 184 -13.29 6.50 0.25
CA ASP A 184 -11.93 7.05 0.22
C ASP A 184 -10.91 6.17 -0.52
N THR A 185 -11.36 5.46 -1.54
CA THR A 185 -10.56 4.50 -2.29
C THR A 185 -10.37 4.97 -3.72
N ILE A 186 -9.16 4.81 -4.24
CA ILE A 186 -8.85 5.00 -5.66
C ILE A 186 -8.64 3.63 -6.29
N PHE A 187 -9.40 3.38 -7.33
CA PHE A 187 -9.30 2.17 -8.13
C PHE A 187 -8.53 2.43 -9.42
N THR A 188 -7.79 1.44 -9.87
CA THR A 188 -7.15 1.41 -11.19
C THR A 188 -7.31 0.01 -11.79
N ASN A 189 -7.43 -0.08 -13.11
CA ASN A 189 -7.57 -1.35 -13.82
C ASN A 189 -8.74 -2.21 -13.32
N VAL A 190 -9.89 -1.59 -13.19
CA VAL A 190 -11.16 -2.21 -12.79
C VAL A 190 -12.23 -1.89 -13.82
N ALA A 191 -13.37 -2.57 -13.75
CA ALA A 191 -14.53 -2.24 -14.55
C ALA A 191 -15.44 -1.27 -13.80
N LEU A 192 -15.84 -0.17 -14.45
CA LEU A 192 -16.89 0.72 -13.96
C LEU A 192 -18.22 0.27 -14.54
N ASN A 193 -19.16 -0.11 -13.70
CA ASN A 193 -20.52 -0.41 -14.10
C ASN A 193 -21.23 0.88 -14.48
N ASN A 194 -21.63 1.01 -15.74
CA ASN A 194 -22.26 2.23 -16.25
C ASN A 194 -23.69 2.44 -15.74
N ALA A 195 -24.33 1.40 -15.21
CA ALA A 195 -25.71 1.48 -14.73
C ALA A 195 -25.81 2.19 -13.36
N ASP A 196 -24.82 2.02 -12.49
CA ASP A 196 -24.87 2.51 -11.10
C ASP A 196 -23.58 3.16 -10.62
N ASN A 197 -22.56 3.28 -11.49
CA ASN A 197 -21.23 3.79 -11.19
C ASN A 197 -20.49 2.99 -10.09
N THR A 198 -20.85 1.75 -9.87
CA THR A 198 -20.09 0.86 -8.97
C THR A 198 -18.88 0.29 -9.69
N VAL A 199 -17.88 -0.11 -8.88
CA VAL A 199 -16.65 -0.71 -9.37
C VAL A 199 -16.74 -2.22 -9.27
N TRP A 200 -16.35 -2.90 -10.32
CA TRP A 200 -16.28 -4.35 -10.36
C TRP A 200 -14.88 -4.83 -10.77
N TRP A 201 -14.45 -5.95 -10.20
CA TRP A 201 -13.20 -6.64 -10.55
C TRP A 201 -13.37 -8.15 -10.52
N GLU A 202 -12.44 -8.86 -11.11
CA GLU A 202 -12.47 -10.32 -11.22
C GLU A 202 -12.65 -11.00 -9.86
N LYS A 203 -13.67 -11.85 -9.76
CA LYS A 203 -14.05 -12.59 -8.54
C LYS A 203 -14.55 -11.72 -7.38
N LEU A 204 -14.96 -10.49 -7.62
CA LEU A 204 -15.70 -9.72 -6.62
C LEU A 204 -17.01 -10.46 -6.26
N ASP A 205 -17.76 -10.83 -7.28
CA ASP A 205 -18.95 -11.67 -7.22
C ASP A 205 -19.08 -12.52 -8.47
N LYS A 206 -20.24 -13.20 -8.64
CA LYS A 206 -20.53 -14.06 -9.78
C LYS A 206 -21.20 -13.33 -10.95
N ASN A 207 -21.52 -12.06 -10.80
CA ASN A 207 -22.33 -11.28 -11.72
C ASN A 207 -21.53 -10.10 -12.28
N PRO A 208 -20.65 -10.31 -13.26
CA PRO A 208 -19.98 -9.19 -13.90
C PRO A 208 -21.01 -8.25 -14.55
N PRO A 209 -20.79 -6.93 -14.54
CA PRO A 209 -21.69 -5.97 -15.17
C PRO A 209 -21.77 -6.21 -16.67
N VAL A 210 -22.99 -6.13 -17.22
CA VAL A 210 -23.24 -6.32 -18.66
C VAL A 210 -22.75 -5.12 -19.47
N ASP A 211 -22.91 -3.92 -18.91
CA ASP A 211 -22.44 -2.65 -19.49
C ASP A 211 -21.39 -2.04 -18.54
N ALA A 212 -20.13 -2.14 -18.95
CA ALA A 212 -19.03 -1.65 -18.16
C ALA A 212 -17.97 -0.96 -19.01
N THR A 213 -17.38 0.07 -18.45
CA THR A 213 -16.24 0.76 -19.02
C THR A 213 -14.97 0.35 -18.27
N GLU A 214 -13.91 0.02 -18.99
CA GLU A 214 -12.62 -0.18 -18.37
C GLU A 214 -12.14 1.12 -17.71
N TRP A 215 -11.94 1.06 -16.40
CA TRP A 215 -11.52 2.20 -15.61
C TRP A 215 -10.01 2.17 -15.39
N THR A 216 -9.31 2.95 -16.19
CA THR A 216 -7.90 3.22 -15.99
C THR A 216 -7.74 4.63 -15.47
N CYS A 217 -7.57 4.82 -14.19
CA CYS A 217 -7.38 6.14 -13.56
C CYS A 217 -6.13 6.88 -14.06
N LEU A 218 -5.28 6.21 -14.77
CA LEU A 218 -4.10 6.73 -15.43
C LEU A 218 -4.25 6.41 -16.90
N LEU A 219 -4.13 7.40 -17.75
CA LEU A 219 -4.11 7.31 -19.23
C LEU A 219 -2.97 6.40 -19.77
N TYR A 220 -2.66 5.35 -19.04
CA TYR A 220 -1.67 4.36 -19.43
C TYR A 220 -2.35 3.00 -19.50
N THR A 221 -2.36 2.42 -20.67
CA THR A 221 -2.39 0.98 -20.83
C THR A 221 -1.13 0.44 -20.19
N SER A 222 -1.15 0.30 -18.86
CA SER A 222 -0.09 -0.44 -18.20
C SER A 222 -0.35 -1.91 -18.45
N PRO A 223 0.63 -2.68 -18.92
CA PRO A 223 0.53 -4.13 -18.86
C PRO A 223 0.18 -4.53 -17.42
N SER A 224 -0.62 -5.56 -17.27
CA SER A 224 -0.97 -6.14 -16.00
C SER A 224 0.28 -6.30 -15.13
N PRO A 225 0.24 -6.05 -13.82
CA PRO A 225 1.38 -6.33 -12.94
C PRO A 225 1.84 -7.80 -12.94
N ARG A 226 1.21 -8.65 -13.72
CA ARG A 226 1.51 -10.07 -13.89
C ARG A 226 2.29 -10.40 -15.17
N ASP A 227 2.54 -9.41 -16.04
CA ASP A 227 3.31 -9.60 -17.28
C ASP A 227 4.77 -9.15 -17.10
#